data_0226be70cdf823e9096f7c010915be0f
#
_entry.id   0226be70cdf823e9096f7c010915be0f
#
_cell.length_a   1.000
_cell.length_b   1.000
_cell.length_c   1.000
_cell.angle_alpha   90.00
_cell.angle_beta   90.00
_cell.angle_gamma   90.00
#
_symmetry.space_group_name_H-M   'P 1'
#
loop_
_entity.id
_entity.type
_entity.pdbx_description
1 polymer ?
#
loop_
_entity_poly.entity_id
_entity_poly.type
_entity_poly.pdbx_seq_one_letter_code
_entity_poly.pdbx_strand_id
1 'polypeptide(L)'
;MKALITGASSGLGRDMATVLSEMGYDIIAVARREDKLKELQSELKTDVEIICCDVTDNDQCIKLAKRASEVDIFINNAGFGVFGNFDVTDLDTELRMLDTNVRALHILTKLVSNTFKERGYGHILNVASLAAFFPGPMFGAYYATKSYVLRISQAVAEELRQAKSSVKISVLCPGPVHTEFGDVANVNFGNGTEKATKHLVLTSMDVAKYAIRKMLKGKEIIIPGAIMKIAVFLRRILPDKTLAKIVYLIQSKKCIKK
;
A
#
# COMPACT_ATOMS: atom_id res chain seq x y z
N MET A 1 -18.41 -9.24 -10.56
CA MET A 1 -17.17 -9.38 -9.76
C MET A 1 -17.09 -8.20 -8.83
N LYS A 2 -16.54 -8.39 -7.62
CA LYS A 2 -16.51 -7.31 -6.61
C LYS A 2 -15.12 -7.18 -5.97
N ALA A 3 -14.71 -5.95 -5.67
CA ALA A 3 -13.44 -5.66 -5.02
C ALA A 3 -13.62 -4.78 -3.78
N LEU A 4 -12.90 -5.07 -2.70
CA LEU A 4 -12.86 -4.26 -1.49
C LEU A 4 -11.49 -3.58 -1.38
N ILE A 5 -11.50 -2.25 -1.16
CA ILE A 5 -10.28 -1.45 -1.09
C ILE A 5 -10.27 -0.62 0.19
N THR A 6 -9.27 -0.83 1.04
CA THR A 6 -9.03 0.04 2.21
C THR A 6 -8.21 1.26 1.82
N GLY A 7 -8.47 2.40 2.46
CA GLY A 7 -7.83 3.67 2.11
C GLY A 7 -8.25 4.20 0.74
N ALA A 8 -9.51 3.95 0.34
CA ALA A 8 -10.04 4.32 -0.98
C ALA A 8 -10.37 5.81 -1.15
N SER A 9 -10.24 6.62 -0.09
CA SER A 9 -10.62 8.05 -0.13
C SER A 9 -9.63 8.94 -0.90
N SER A 10 -8.42 8.47 -1.20
CA SER A 10 -7.41 9.25 -1.93
C SER A 10 -6.29 8.39 -2.52
N GLY A 11 -5.47 9.00 -3.36
CA GLY A 11 -4.23 8.44 -3.90
C GLY A 11 -4.39 7.07 -4.54
N LEU A 12 -3.46 6.16 -4.26
CA LEU A 12 -3.44 4.83 -4.90
C LEU A 12 -4.71 4.01 -4.66
N GLY A 13 -5.32 4.10 -3.46
CA GLY A 13 -6.55 3.37 -3.16
C GLY A 13 -7.71 3.83 -4.04
N ARG A 14 -7.88 5.15 -4.20
CA ARG A 14 -8.87 5.76 -5.08
C ARG A 14 -8.65 5.35 -6.54
N ASP A 15 -7.41 5.46 -7.03
CA ASP A 15 -7.10 5.13 -8.42
C ASP A 15 -7.24 3.63 -8.71
N MET A 16 -6.91 2.75 -7.74
CA MET A 16 -7.15 1.31 -7.90
C MET A 16 -8.65 0.99 -7.94
N ALA A 17 -9.49 1.69 -7.16
CA ALA A 17 -10.94 1.57 -7.24
C ALA A 17 -11.46 2.01 -8.62
N THR A 18 -10.96 3.12 -9.14
CA THR A 18 -11.30 3.62 -10.47
C THR A 18 -10.94 2.59 -11.56
N VAL A 19 -9.72 2.07 -11.53
CA VAL A 19 -9.25 1.08 -12.52
C VAL A 19 -10.09 -0.19 -12.46
N LEU A 20 -10.45 -0.68 -11.27
CA LEU A 20 -11.28 -1.88 -11.13
C LEU A 20 -12.73 -1.63 -11.58
N SER A 21 -13.30 -0.47 -11.28
CA SER A 21 -14.61 -0.07 -11.79
C SER A 21 -14.63 0.05 -13.33
N GLU A 22 -13.58 0.59 -13.95
CA GLU A 22 -13.42 0.61 -15.41
C GLU A 22 -13.35 -0.80 -16.02
N MET A 23 -12.90 -1.79 -15.24
CA MET A 23 -12.86 -3.21 -15.62
C MET A 23 -14.16 -3.97 -15.31
N GLY A 24 -15.19 -3.29 -14.79
CA GLY A 24 -16.51 -3.86 -14.49
C GLY A 24 -16.61 -4.54 -13.12
N TYR A 25 -15.71 -4.25 -12.16
CA TYR A 25 -15.86 -4.69 -10.77
C TYR A 25 -16.73 -3.70 -10.01
N ASP A 26 -17.69 -4.21 -9.24
CA ASP A 26 -18.34 -3.45 -8.19
C ASP A 26 -17.34 -3.19 -7.05
N ILE A 27 -17.48 -2.06 -6.36
CA ILE A 27 -16.48 -1.59 -5.41
C ILE A 27 -17.08 -1.50 -4.00
N ILE A 28 -16.37 -2.04 -3.02
CA ILE A 28 -16.54 -1.69 -1.61
C ILE A 28 -15.39 -0.76 -1.22
N ALA A 29 -15.70 0.52 -1.14
CA ALA A 29 -14.72 1.57 -0.84
C ALA A 29 -14.69 1.85 0.67
N VAL A 30 -13.53 1.65 1.31
CA VAL A 30 -13.37 1.74 2.76
C VAL A 30 -12.39 2.85 3.13
N ALA A 31 -12.81 3.80 3.96
CA ALA A 31 -11.95 4.83 4.54
C ALA A 31 -12.66 5.53 5.70
N ARG A 32 -11.97 6.46 6.38
CA ARG A 32 -12.53 7.28 7.46
C ARG A 32 -13.29 8.52 6.97
N ARG A 33 -12.94 9.05 5.79
CA ARG A 33 -13.51 10.28 5.22
C ARG A 33 -14.70 9.94 4.33
N GLU A 34 -15.90 10.06 4.88
CA GLU A 34 -17.15 9.71 4.20
C GLU A 34 -17.42 10.61 3.00
N ASP A 35 -17.14 11.90 3.12
CA ASP A 35 -17.26 12.89 2.05
C ASP A 35 -16.48 12.47 0.79
N LYS A 36 -15.23 12.06 0.98
CA LYS A 36 -14.35 11.58 -0.10
C LYS A 36 -14.79 10.24 -0.68
N LEU A 37 -15.40 9.38 0.11
CA LEU A 37 -15.97 8.13 -0.39
C LEU A 37 -17.22 8.40 -1.24
N LYS A 38 -18.08 9.35 -0.84
CA LYS A 38 -19.26 9.77 -1.63
C LYS A 38 -18.85 10.43 -2.96
N GLU A 39 -17.78 11.24 -2.95
CA GLU A 39 -17.20 11.80 -4.18
C GLU A 39 -16.75 10.67 -5.13
N LEU A 40 -15.95 9.70 -4.62
CA LEU A 40 -15.53 8.54 -5.39
C LEU A 40 -16.73 7.74 -5.93
N GLN A 41 -17.74 7.49 -5.09
CA GLN A 41 -18.96 6.77 -5.49
C GLN A 41 -19.66 7.44 -6.67
N SER A 42 -19.73 8.77 -6.70
CA SER A 42 -20.36 9.51 -7.79
C SER A 42 -19.58 9.49 -9.11
N GLU A 43 -18.30 9.20 -9.07
CA GLU A 43 -17.40 9.17 -10.24
C GLU A 43 -17.30 7.79 -10.90
N LEU A 44 -17.51 6.73 -10.13
CA LEU A 44 -17.32 5.36 -10.62
C LEU A 44 -18.52 4.90 -11.46
N LYS A 45 -18.25 3.96 -12.40
CA LYS A 45 -19.25 3.50 -13.38
C LYS A 45 -20.03 2.26 -12.92
N THR A 46 -19.54 1.56 -11.89
CA THR A 46 -20.13 0.34 -11.34
C THR A 46 -20.77 0.63 -10.00
N ASP A 47 -21.46 -0.34 -9.42
CA ASP A 47 -22.04 -0.19 -8.09
C ASP A 47 -20.93 -0.01 -7.04
N VAL A 48 -21.12 1.01 -6.17
CA VAL A 48 -20.17 1.35 -5.13
C VAL A 48 -20.85 1.40 -3.77
N GLU A 49 -20.44 0.49 -2.92
CA GLU A 49 -20.77 0.54 -1.49
C GLU A 49 -19.66 1.30 -0.75
N ILE A 50 -20.03 2.24 0.11
CA ILE A 50 -19.08 2.95 0.96
C ILE A 50 -19.18 2.45 2.40
N ILE A 51 -18.02 2.23 3.03
CA ILE A 51 -17.91 1.85 4.44
C ILE A 51 -17.00 2.85 5.15
N CYS A 52 -17.59 3.67 6.02
CA CYS A 52 -16.84 4.55 6.90
C CYS A 52 -16.25 3.71 8.04
N CYS A 53 -14.93 3.48 8.02
CA CYS A 53 -14.26 2.56 8.94
C CYS A 53 -12.85 3.06 9.28
N ASP A 54 -12.52 3.01 10.59
CA ASP A 54 -11.14 3.10 11.05
C ASP A 54 -10.58 1.67 11.23
N VAL A 55 -9.66 1.29 10.37
CA VAL A 55 -9.05 -0.05 10.41
C VAL A 55 -8.18 -0.29 11.66
N THR A 56 -7.86 0.75 12.44
CA THR A 56 -7.14 0.61 13.71
C THR A 56 -8.04 0.16 14.85
N ASP A 57 -9.36 0.33 14.71
CA ASP A 57 -10.34 -0.28 15.60
C ASP A 57 -10.45 -1.78 15.30
N ASN A 58 -10.14 -2.62 16.28
CA ASN A 58 -10.11 -4.07 16.09
C ASN A 58 -11.47 -4.65 15.68
N ASP A 59 -12.56 -4.18 16.29
CA ASP A 59 -13.89 -4.72 16.02
C ASP A 59 -14.35 -4.34 14.62
N GLN A 60 -14.09 -3.09 14.20
CA GLN A 60 -14.37 -2.65 12.84
C GLN A 60 -13.51 -3.41 11.82
N CYS A 61 -12.23 -3.60 12.12
CA CYS A 61 -11.30 -4.33 11.27
C CYS A 61 -11.74 -5.80 11.08
N ILE A 62 -12.17 -6.48 12.15
CA ILE A 62 -12.69 -7.85 12.09
C ILE A 62 -14.02 -7.91 11.31
N LYS A 63 -14.94 -6.96 11.54
CA LYS A 63 -16.18 -6.86 10.77
C LYS A 63 -15.90 -6.66 9.28
N LEU A 64 -14.92 -5.81 8.95
CA LEU A 64 -14.51 -5.60 7.57
C LEU A 64 -13.94 -6.87 6.93
N ALA A 65 -13.14 -7.64 7.67
CA ALA A 65 -12.59 -8.89 7.16
C ALA A 65 -13.67 -9.92 6.78
N LYS A 66 -14.81 -9.94 7.48
CA LYS A 66 -15.95 -10.82 7.16
C LYS A 66 -16.54 -10.53 5.79
N ARG A 67 -16.42 -9.28 5.28
CA ARG A 67 -16.86 -8.90 3.94
C ARG A 67 -16.04 -9.56 2.82
N ALA A 68 -14.92 -10.22 3.17
CA ALA A 68 -14.13 -10.98 2.21
C ALA A 68 -14.93 -12.10 1.51
N SER A 69 -15.96 -12.66 2.16
CA SER A 69 -16.85 -13.65 1.54
C SER A 69 -17.62 -13.12 0.32
N GLU A 70 -17.74 -11.82 0.17
CA GLU A 70 -18.53 -11.15 -0.86
C GLU A 70 -17.68 -10.66 -2.05
N VAL A 71 -16.35 -10.68 -1.94
CA VAL A 71 -15.46 -10.05 -2.93
C VAL A 71 -14.46 -11.03 -3.53
N ASP A 72 -14.06 -10.77 -4.77
CA ASP A 72 -13.05 -11.54 -5.51
C ASP A 72 -11.64 -11.00 -5.27
N ILE A 73 -11.55 -9.69 -5.00
CA ILE A 73 -10.31 -8.96 -4.77
C ILE A 73 -10.39 -8.20 -3.45
N PHE A 74 -9.36 -8.31 -2.63
CA PHE A 74 -9.19 -7.55 -1.40
C PHE A 74 -7.89 -6.76 -1.44
N ILE A 75 -7.98 -5.41 -1.38
CA ILE A 75 -6.82 -4.52 -1.43
C ILE A 75 -6.59 -3.87 -0.08
N ASN A 76 -5.53 -4.29 0.61
CA ASN A 76 -5.00 -3.69 1.82
C ASN A 76 -4.09 -2.50 1.44
N ASN A 77 -4.68 -1.32 1.31
CA ASN A 77 -3.96 -0.11 0.91
C ASN A 77 -3.88 0.95 2.00
N ALA A 78 -4.77 0.94 2.99
CA ALA A 78 -4.74 1.91 4.09
C ALA A 78 -3.36 1.97 4.74
N GLY A 79 -2.81 3.18 4.89
CA GLY A 79 -1.51 3.40 5.49
C GLY A 79 -1.01 4.82 5.32
N PHE A 80 -0.10 5.23 6.19
CA PHE A 80 0.54 6.55 6.14
C PHE A 80 1.98 6.47 6.66
N GLY A 81 2.69 7.58 6.63
CA GLY A 81 4.07 7.66 7.11
C GLY A 81 4.27 8.83 8.05
N VAL A 82 5.31 8.77 8.88
CA VAL A 82 5.76 9.85 9.77
C VAL A 82 7.22 10.15 9.45
N PHE A 83 7.50 11.36 8.99
CA PHE A 83 8.83 11.78 8.57
C PHE A 83 9.47 12.68 9.62
N GLY A 84 10.72 12.41 9.98
CA GLY A 84 11.53 13.15 10.93
C GLY A 84 12.62 12.27 11.52
N ASN A 85 13.54 12.87 12.28
CA ASN A 85 14.50 12.10 13.06
C ASN A 85 13.75 11.30 14.15
N PHE A 86 14.22 10.10 14.43
CA PHE A 86 13.55 9.15 15.32
C PHE A 86 13.36 9.67 16.76
N ASP A 87 14.27 10.54 17.21
CA ASP A 87 14.23 11.20 18.52
C ASP A 87 13.30 12.42 18.58
N VAL A 88 12.74 12.85 17.42
CA VAL A 88 11.93 14.07 17.31
C VAL A 88 10.48 13.78 16.91
N THR A 89 10.24 12.66 16.23
CA THR A 89 8.91 12.28 15.79
C THR A 89 7.98 11.98 16.97
N ASP A 90 6.69 12.34 16.82
CA ASP A 90 5.69 12.12 17.85
C ASP A 90 5.36 10.62 18.02
N LEU A 91 5.54 10.11 19.24
CA LEU A 91 5.35 8.70 19.54
C LEU A 91 3.92 8.22 19.29
N ASP A 92 2.91 9.00 19.66
CA ASP A 92 1.50 8.59 19.48
C ASP A 92 1.14 8.50 17.99
N THR A 93 1.69 9.37 17.18
CA THR A 93 1.52 9.33 15.72
C THR A 93 2.25 8.12 15.11
N GLU A 94 3.44 7.77 15.60
CA GLU A 94 4.13 6.56 15.17
C GLU A 94 3.37 5.29 15.56
N LEU A 95 2.84 5.22 16.78
CA LEU A 95 2.03 4.07 17.23
C LEU A 95 0.77 3.91 16.38
N ARG A 96 0.06 5.00 16.06
CA ARG A 96 -1.08 4.95 15.11
C ARG A 96 -0.66 4.49 13.73
N MET A 97 0.53 4.85 13.27
CA MET A 97 1.09 4.35 12.01
C MET A 97 1.35 2.85 12.08
N LEU A 98 1.91 2.33 13.17
CA LEU A 98 2.11 0.90 13.40
C LEU A 98 0.78 0.16 13.41
N ASP A 99 -0.22 0.69 14.11
CA ASP A 99 -1.56 0.12 14.16
C ASP A 99 -2.20 0.02 12.76
N THR A 100 -2.08 1.07 11.96
CA THR A 100 -2.63 1.09 10.61
C THR A 100 -1.83 0.20 9.65
N ASN A 101 -0.50 0.42 9.57
CA ASN A 101 0.34 -0.19 8.53
C ASN A 101 0.70 -1.65 8.83
N VAL A 102 0.69 -2.06 10.11
CA VAL A 102 1.10 -3.40 10.54
C VAL A 102 -0.06 -4.16 11.13
N ARG A 103 -0.62 -3.71 12.27
CA ARG A 103 -1.63 -4.48 13.00
C ARG A 103 -2.89 -4.70 12.18
N ALA A 104 -3.49 -3.64 11.65
CA ALA A 104 -4.71 -3.76 10.83
C ALA A 104 -4.46 -4.59 9.56
N LEU A 105 -3.36 -4.31 8.85
CA LEU A 105 -2.99 -5.08 7.65
C LEU A 105 -2.79 -6.56 7.98
N HIS A 106 -2.14 -6.88 9.10
CA HIS A 106 -1.93 -8.27 9.53
C HIS A 106 -3.27 -8.98 9.77
N ILE A 107 -4.18 -8.37 10.56
CA ILE A 107 -5.50 -8.91 10.86
C ILE A 107 -6.27 -9.17 9.56
N LEU A 108 -6.36 -8.17 8.68
CA LEU A 108 -7.06 -8.28 7.41
C LEU A 108 -6.43 -9.35 6.51
N THR A 109 -5.11 -9.35 6.36
CA THR A 109 -4.43 -10.37 5.53
C THR A 109 -4.71 -11.78 6.06
N LYS A 110 -4.64 -12.00 7.37
CA LYS A 110 -4.89 -13.30 8.00
C LYS A 110 -6.32 -13.78 7.79
N LEU A 111 -7.28 -12.96 8.16
CA LEU A 111 -8.70 -13.35 8.12
C LEU A 111 -9.21 -13.51 6.68
N VAL A 112 -8.85 -12.57 5.80
CA VAL A 112 -9.22 -12.63 4.38
C VAL A 112 -8.58 -13.84 3.68
N SER A 113 -7.31 -14.16 3.98
CA SER A 113 -6.66 -15.35 3.43
C SER A 113 -7.39 -16.63 3.83
N ASN A 114 -7.85 -16.74 5.09
CA ASN A 114 -8.62 -17.88 5.55
C ASN A 114 -9.95 -18.00 4.80
N THR A 115 -10.73 -16.91 4.73
CA THR A 115 -12.00 -16.87 3.99
C THR A 115 -11.82 -17.25 2.52
N PHE A 116 -10.78 -16.74 1.86
CA PHE A 116 -10.50 -17.08 0.46
C PHE A 116 -10.05 -18.53 0.29
N LYS A 117 -9.28 -19.08 1.24
CA LYS A 117 -8.90 -20.50 1.23
C LYS A 117 -10.10 -21.41 1.37
N GLU A 118 -11.02 -21.12 2.30
CA GLU A 118 -12.26 -21.87 2.49
C GLU A 118 -13.14 -21.85 1.23
N ARG A 119 -13.22 -20.70 0.55
CA ARG A 119 -13.96 -20.52 -0.70
C ARG A 119 -13.25 -21.14 -1.92
N GLY A 120 -11.93 -21.33 -1.84
CA GLY A 120 -11.12 -21.91 -2.91
C GLY A 120 -10.60 -20.91 -3.94
N TYR A 121 -10.91 -19.61 -3.85
CA TYR A 121 -10.40 -18.56 -4.76
C TYR A 121 -10.42 -17.18 -4.11
N GLY A 122 -9.65 -16.26 -4.67
CA GLY A 122 -9.58 -14.85 -4.29
C GLY A 122 -8.18 -14.27 -4.50
N HIS A 123 -8.11 -12.95 -4.58
CA HIS A 123 -6.84 -12.24 -4.77
C HIS A 123 -6.66 -11.17 -3.71
N ILE A 124 -5.57 -11.23 -2.96
CA ILE A 124 -5.18 -10.21 -1.99
C ILE A 124 -4.06 -9.37 -2.58
N LEU A 125 -4.18 -8.04 -2.50
CA LEU A 125 -3.11 -7.09 -2.78
C LEU A 125 -2.78 -6.31 -1.52
N ASN A 126 -1.59 -6.52 -0.98
CA ASN A 126 -1.05 -5.70 0.10
C ASN A 126 -0.19 -4.58 -0.46
N VAL A 127 -0.40 -3.35 0.01
CA VAL A 127 0.38 -2.18 -0.45
C VAL A 127 1.53 -1.90 0.52
N ALA A 128 2.72 -2.30 0.10
CA ALA A 128 3.99 -1.98 0.75
C ALA A 128 4.56 -0.64 0.22
N SER A 129 5.82 -0.60 -0.09
CA SER A 129 6.57 0.51 -0.69
C SER A 129 7.93 0.02 -1.17
N LEU A 130 8.59 0.77 -2.03
CA LEU A 130 10.03 0.62 -2.29
C LEU A 130 10.85 0.72 -0.98
N ALA A 131 10.38 1.50 -0.01
CA ALA A 131 10.93 1.62 1.33
C ALA A 131 11.14 0.25 2.03
N ALA A 132 10.35 -0.76 1.69
CA ALA A 132 10.43 -2.10 2.25
C ALA A 132 11.78 -2.81 1.99
N PHE A 133 12.57 -2.32 1.05
CA PHE A 133 13.83 -2.94 0.65
C PHE A 133 15.07 -2.28 1.26
N PHE A 134 14.95 -1.15 1.94
CA PHE A 134 16.09 -0.33 2.36
C PHE A 134 16.00 0.07 3.84
N PRO A 135 17.12 0.33 4.53
CA PRO A 135 17.09 1.08 5.78
C PRO A 135 16.72 2.54 5.48
N GLY A 136 15.83 3.14 6.30
CA GLY A 136 15.29 4.46 6.03
C GLY A 136 15.52 5.47 7.14
N PRO A 137 16.75 6.03 7.35
CA PRO A 137 16.94 7.13 8.28
C PRO A 137 15.97 8.28 8.02
N MET A 138 15.55 8.99 9.06
CA MET A 138 14.50 10.04 9.05
C MET A 138 13.09 9.54 8.67
N PHE A 139 12.93 8.26 8.43
CA PHE A 139 11.65 7.63 8.08
C PHE A 139 11.61 6.18 8.57
N GLY A 140 12.38 5.88 9.64
CA GLY A 140 12.72 4.54 10.08
C GLY A 140 11.53 3.66 10.38
N ALA A 141 10.60 4.14 11.20
CA ALA A 141 9.40 3.39 11.56
C ALA A 141 8.55 3.06 10.33
N TYR A 142 8.33 4.00 9.40
CA TYR A 142 7.62 3.73 8.15
C TYR A 142 8.30 2.65 7.30
N TYR A 143 9.62 2.72 7.10
CA TYR A 143 10.38 1.72 6.34
C TYR A 143 10.26 0.34 6.99
N ALA A 144 10.31 0.26 8.31
CA ALA A 144 10.12 -0.98 9.05
C ALA A 144 8.71 -1.55 8.85
N THR A 145 7.65 -0.72 8.91
CA THR A 145 6.28 -1.18 8.64
C THR A 145 6.14 -1.75 7.23
N LYS A 146 6.73 -1.10 6.22
CA LYS A 146 6.65 -1.58 4.84
C LYS A 146 7.50 -2.81 4.56
N SER A 147 8.61 -2.98 5.29
CA SER A 147 9.38 -4.23 5.30
C SER A 147 8.56 -5.39 5.87
N TYR A 148 7.82 -5.14 6.97
CA TYR A 148 6.89 -6.12 7.54
C TYR A 148 5.87 -6.57 6.49
N VAL A 149 5.19 -5.61 5.82
CA VAL A 149 4.18 -5.91 4.79
C VAL A 149 4.75 -6.75 3.67
N LEU A 150 5.95 -6.42 3.18
CA LEU A 150 6.61 -7.19 2.14
C LEU A 150 6.88 -8.63 2.61
N ARG A 151 7.45 -8.81 3.78
CA ARG A 151 7.87 -10.13 4.25
C ARG A 151 6.71 -11.04 4.61
N ILE A 152 5.68 -10.53 5.28
CA ILE A 152 4.50 -11.34 5.59
C ILE A 152 3.76 -11.75 4.30
N SER A 153 3.67 -10.85 3.31
CA SER A 153 3.06 -11.17 2.03
C SER A 153 3.80 -12.27 1.27
N GLN A 154 5.14 -12.23 1.29
CA GLN A 154 5.97 -13.27 0.67
C GLN A 154 5.81 -14.63 1.37
N ALA A 155 5.82 -14.63 2.70
CA ALA A 155 5.66 -15.85 3.48
C ALA A 155 4.30 -16.51 3.19
N VAL A 156 3.21 -15.74 3.26
CA VAL A 156 1.86 -16.25 2.98
C VAL A 156 1.70 -16.69 1.53
N ALA A 157 2.31 -15.98 0.57
CA ALA A 157 2.29 -16.39 -0.85
C ALA A 157 2.94 -17.77 -1.04
N GLU A 158 4.06 -18.03 -0.35
CA GLU A 158 4.74 -19.33 -0.41
C GLU A 158 3.91 -20.43 0.26
N GLU A 159 3.32 -20.17 1.44
CA GLU A 159 2.44 -21.12 2.12
C GLU A 159 1.23 -21.51 1.25
N LEU A 160 0.60 -20.52 0.59
CA LEU A 160 -0.50 -20.76 -0.35
C LEU A 160 -0.06 -21.61 -1.55
N ARG A 161 1.13 -21.37 -2.07
CA ARG A 161 1.72 -22.13 -3.18
C ARG A 161 2.02 -23.57 -2.80
N GLN A 162 2.60 -23.80 -1.62
CA GLN A 162 2.86 -25.15 -1.11
C GLN A 162 1.55 -25.92 -0.84
N ALA A 163 0.52 -25.23 -0.38
CA ALA A 163 -0.82 -25.80 -0.22
C ALA A 163 -1.58 -25.99 -1.54
N LYS A 164 -0.98 -25.69 -2.70
CA LYS A 164 -1.63 -25.74 -4.03
C LYS A 164 -2.93 -24.95 -4.10
N SER A 165 -3.03 -23.86 -3.31
CA SER A 165 -4.23 -23.04 -3.26
C SER A 165 -4.38 -22.22 -4.53
N SER A 166 -5.63 -22.02 -4.98
CA SER A 166 -5.97 -21.08 -6.06
C SER A 166 -5.96 -19.61 -5.60
N VAL A 167 -5.95 -19.37 -4.28
CA VAL A 167 -5.84 -18.03 -3.71
C VAL A 167 -4.48 -17.44 -4.04
N LYS A 168 -4.48 -16.16 -4.44
CA LYS A 168 -3.24 -15.42 -4.76
C LYS A 168 -3.05 -14.26 -3.79
N ILE A 169 -1.81 -14.03 -3.41
CA ILE A 169 -1.41 -12.82 -2.71
C ILE A 169 -0.33 -12.11 -3.51
N SER A 170 -0.50 -10.81 -3.66
CA SER A 170 0.46 -9.91 -4.31
C SER A 170 0.85 -8.81 -3.33
N VAL A 171 2.08 -8.30 -3.47
CA VAL A 171 2.54 -7.13 -2.73
C VAL A 171 3.00 -6.05 -3.70
N LEU A 172 2.39 -4.86 -3.60
CA LEU A 172 2.75 -3.69 -4.39
C LEU A 172 3.82 -2.88 -3.65
N CYS A 173 4.94 -2.64 -4.30
CA CYS A 173 6.06 -1.86 -3.78
C CYS A 173 6.31 -0.64 -4.68
N PRO A 174 5.49 0.42 -4.59
CA PRO A 174 5.68 1.62 -5.41
C PRO A 174 6.88 2.42 -4.91
N GLY A 175 7.54 3.11 -5.84
CA GLY A 175 8.44 4.22 -5.55
C GLY A 175 7.67 5.46 -5.08
N PRO A 176 8.31 6.64 -5.08
CA PRO A 176 7.62 7.90 -4.83
C PRO A 176 6.49 8.11 -5.85
N VAL A 177 5.31 8.45 -5.36
CA VAL A 177 4.10 8.71 -6.16
C VAL A 177 3.50 10.03 -5.71
N HIS A 178 3.05 10.86 -6.63
CA HIS A 178 2.32 12.09 -6.28
C HIS A 178 0.92 11.75 -5.76
N THR A 179 0.73 11.88 -4.46
CA THR A 179 -0.53 11.65 -3.74
C THR A 179 -0.57 12.53 -2.50
N GLU A 180 -1.69 12.60 -1.79
CA GLU A 180 -1.80 13.23 -0.46
C GLU A 180 -0.86 12.60 0.61
N PHE A 181 -0.17 11.52 0.29
CA PHE A 181 0.74 10.84 1.23
C PHE A 181 1.84 11.76 1.75
N GLY A 182 2.37 12.66 0.90
CA GLY A 182 3.38 13.64 1.32
C GLY A 182 2.84 14.62 2.36
N ASP A 183 1.59 15.03 2.20
CA ASP A 183 0.92 15.96 3.13
C ASP A 183 0.68 15.28 4.48
N VAL A 184 0.19 14.05 4.47
CA VAL A 184 -0.04 13.26 5.69
C VAL A 184 1.27 12.90 6.40
N ALA A 185 2.33 12.60 5.65
CA ALA A 185 3.65 12.30 6.20
C ALA A 185 4.42 13.55 6.67
N ASN A 186 3.84 14.73 6.50
CA ASN A 186 4.47 16.03 6.78
C ASN A 186 5.82 16.22 6.06
N VAL A 187 5.91 15.71 4.82
CA VAL A 187 7.12 15.77 4.01
C VAL A 187 6.85 16.41 2.64
N ASN A 188 7.72 17.33 2.24
CA ASN A 188 7.75 17.84 0.88
C ASN A 188 8.69 16.97 0.05
N PHE A 189 8.14 16.13 -0.84
CA PHE A 189 8.94 15.32 -1.77
C PHE A 189 9.60 16.16 -2.90
N GLY A 190 9.51 17.48 -2.82
CA GLY A 190 9.91 18.41 -3.88
C GLY A 190 8.82 18.52 -4.94
N ASN A 191 8.40 19.74 -5.25
CA ASN A 191 7.61 19.97 -6.47
C ASN A 191 8.59 19.77 -7.61
N GLY A 192 8.59 18.61 -8.25
CA GLY A 192 9.49 18.13 -9.32
C GLY A 192 10.07 19.18 -10.30
N THR A 193 10.58 20.29 -9.79
CA THR A 193 11.23 21.37 -10.53
C THR A 193 12.65 21.03 -10.94
N GLU A 194 13.23 20.00 -10.37
CA GLU A 194 14.46 19.45 -10.93
C GLU A 194 14.10 18.55 -12.12
N LYS A 195 14.38 19.01 -13.32
CA LYS A 195 14.19 18.31 -14.60
C LYS A 195 14.69 16.85 -14.58
N ALA A 196 15.63 16.52 -13.71
CA ALA A 196 16.21 15.18 -13.55
C ALA A 196 15.29 14.16 -12.85
N THR A 197 14.32 14.58 -12.04
CA THR A 197 13.45 13.66 -11.28
C THR A 197 12.06 13.47 -11.88
N LYS A 198 11.66 14.34 -12.80
CA LYS A 198 10.32 14.31 -13.43
C LYS A 198 10.01 12.99 -14.15
N HIS A 199 11.02 12.30 -14.68
CA HIS A 199 10.87 11.00 -15.33
C HIS A 199 10.92 9.79 -14.36
N LEU A 200 11.21 10.02 -13.08
CA LEU A 200 11.36 8.98 -12.06
C LEU A 200 10.10 8.78 -11.22
N VAL A 201 9.22 9.77 -11.18
CA VAL A 201 8.00 9.75 -10.38
C VAL A 201 6.83 9.39 -11.27
N LEU A 202 6.26 8.21 -11.04
CA LEU A 202 5.06 7.76 -11.76
C LEU A 202 3.82 8.45 -11.19
N THR A 203 2.79 8.62 -12.03
CA THR A 203 1.48 9.06 -11.53
C THR A 203 0.83 7.96 -10.72
N SER A 204 -0.03 8.32 -9.78
CA SER A 204 -0.79 7.37 -8.98
C SER A 204 -1.64 6.45 -9.86
N MET A 205 -2.27 7.00 -10.89
CA MET A 205 -3.08 6.24 -11.85
C MET A 205 -2.24 5.24 -12.65
N ASP A 206 -1.03 5.60 -13.10
CA ASP A 206 -0.14 4.67 -13.83
C ASP A 206 0.30 3.51 -12.94
N VAL A 207 0.61 3.82 -11.67
CA VAL A 207 0.94 2.80 -10.67
C VAL A 207 -0.25 1.89 -10.42
N ALA A 208 -1.47 2.43 -10.27
CA ALA A 208 -2.69 1.66 -10.07
C ALA A 208 -2.96 0.71 -11.26
N LYS A 209 -2.94 1.23 -12.48
CA LYS A 209 -3.10 0.42 -13.72
C LYS A 209 -2.06 -0.69 -13.81
N TYR A 210 -0.80 -0.38 -13.52
CA TYR A 210 0.27 -1.36 -13.53
C TYR A 210 0.06 -2.42 -12.45
N ALA A 211 -0.29 -2.01 -11.22
CA ALA A 211 -0.50 -2.89 -10.08
C ALA A 211 -1.62 -3.89 -10.33
N ILE A 212 -2.82 -3.41 -10.70
CA ILE A 212 -3.98 -4.27 -10.97
C ILE A 212 -3.68 -5.26 -12.11
N ARG A 213 -3.12 -4.79 -13.22
CA ARG A 213 -2.75 -5.68 -14.34
C ARG A 213 -1.76 -6.77 -13.93
N LYS A 214 -0.78 -6.47 -13.07
CA LYS A 214 0.23 -7.45 -12.62
C LYS A 214 -0.33 -8.38 -11.55
N MET A 215 -1.16 -7.88 -10.65
CA MET A 215 -1.89 -8.65 -9.66
C MET A 215 -2.76 -9.72 -10.35
N LEU A 216 -3.59 -9.33 -11.30
CA LEU A 216 -4.47 -10.25 -12.03
C LEU A 216 -3.70 -11.33 -12.81
N LYS A 217 -2.42 -11.05 -13.18
CA LYS A 217 -1.51 -12.05 -13.75
C LYS A 217 -0.81 -12.93 -12.69
N GLY A 218 -1.17 -12.80 -11.42
CA GLY A 218 -0.59 -13.58 -10.32
C GLY A 218 0.86 -13.20 -9.97
N LYS A 219 1.31 -11.96 -10.31
CA LYS A 219 2.66 -11.52 -9.94
C LYS A 219 2.73 -11.28 -8.43
N GLU A 220 3.62 -11.99 -7.72
CA GLU A 220 3.78 -11.88 -6.28
C GLU A 220 4.30 -10.50 -5.86
N ILE A 221 5.48 -10.09 -6.33
CA ILE A 221 6.07 -8.79 -6.01
C ILE A 221 5.92 -7.86 -7.21
N ILE A 222 5.23 -6.74 -7.00
CA ILE A 222 4.93 -5.76 -8.05
C ILE A 222 5.70 -4.47 -7.76
N ILE A 223 6.73 -4.18 -8.59
CA ILE A 223 7.54 -2.96 -8.50
C ILE A 223 7.31 -2.16 -9.78
N PRO A 224 6.55 -1.05 -9.72
CA PRO A 224 6.38 -0.15 -10.85
C PRO A 224 7.69 0.59 -11.18
N GLY A 225 7.99 0.76 -12.47
CA GLY A 225 9.17 1.46 -12.96
C GLY A 225 10.44 0.60 -13.06
N ALA A 226 11.14 0.71 -14.19
CA ALA A 226 12.35 -0.07 -14.45
C ALA A 226 13.50 0.32 -13.50
N ILE A 227 13.66 1.62 -13.25
CA ILE A 227 14.72 2.16 -12.37
C ILE A 227 14.55 1.64 -10.95
N MET A 228 13.30 1.56 -10.45
CA MET A 228 13.01 1.04 -9.11
C MET A 228 13.40 -0.44 -8.98
N LYS A 229 13.20 -1.23 -10.04
CA LYS A 229 13.65 -2.63 -10.08
C LYS A 229 15.17 -2.75 -10.03
N ILE A 230 15.87 -1.88 -10.77
CA ILE A 230 17.34 -1.82 -10.75
C ILE A 230 17.82 -1.45 -9.34
N ALA A 231 17.25 -0.45 -8.69
CA ALA A 231 17.60 -0.06 -7.33
C ALA A 231 17.44 -1.23 -6.33
N VAL A 232 16.32 -1.97 -6.41
CA VAL A 232 16.08 -3.15 -5.58
C VAL A 232 17.08 -4.27 -5.89
N PHE A 233 17.50 -4.44 -7.14
CA PHE A 233 18.51 -5.42 -7.51
C PHE A 233 19.89 -5.03 -6.93
N LEU A 234 20.30 -3.78 -7.10
CA LEU A 234 21.59 -3.26 -6.59
C LEU A 234 21.72 -3.33 -5.08
N ARG A 235 20.61 -3.25 -4.34
CA ARG A 235 20.61 -3.46 -2.88
C ARG A 235 21.26 -4.80 -2.47
N ARG A 236 21.19 -5.83 -3.30
CA ARG A 236 21.78 -7.14 -2.99
C ARG A 236 23.32 -7.15 -2.94
N ILE A 237 23.92 -6.13 -3.51
CA ILE A 237 25.39 -6.02 -3.66
C ILE A 237 25.96 -5.04 -2.64
N LEU A 238 25.17 -4.04 -2.22
CA LEU A 238 25.64 -2.97 -1.33
C LEU A 238 25.40 -3.34 0.14
N PRO A 239 26.41 -3.14 1.04
CA PRO A 239 26.23 -3.30 2.48
C PRO A 239 25.15 -2.36 3.05
N ASP A 240 24.40 -2.82 4.04
CA ASP A 240 23.29 -2.05 4.64
C ASP A 240 23.75 -0.70 5.22
N LYS A 241 24.97 -0.60 5.77
CA LYS A 241 25.55 0.67 6.24
C LYS A 241 25.72 1.69 5.12
N THR A 242 26.11 1.25 3.92
CA THR A 242 26.23 2.10 2.73
C THR A 242 24.87 2.54 2.24
N LEU A 243 23.91 1.60 2.18
CA LEU A 243 22.52 1.91 1.82
C LEU A 243 21.91 2.93 2.77
N ALA A 244 22.11 2.78 4.09
CA ALA A 244 21.63 3.73 5.09
C ALA A 244 22.18 5.15 4.84
N LYS A 245 23.48 5.28 4.53
CA LYS A 245 24.09 6.56 4.20
C LYS A 245 23.51 7.19 2.93
N ILE A 246 23.32 6.40 1.89
CA ILE A 246 22.73 6.87 0.62
C ILE A 246 21.29 7.35 0.87
N VAL A 247 20.49 6.54 1.57
CA VAL A 247 19.10 6.91 1.88
C VAL A 247 19.04 8.15 2.76
N TYR A 248 19.92 8.29 3.75
CA TYR A 248 20.01 9.50 4.58
C TYR A 248 20.27 10.75 3.72
N LEU A 249 21.25 10.70 2.80
CA LEU A 249 21.56 11.80 1.91
C LEU A 249 20.39 12.20 0.99
N ILE A 250 19.56 11.23 0.60
CA ILE A 250 18.34 11.48 -0.18
C ILE A 250 17.25 12.09 0.70
N GLN A 251 17.06 11.56 1.92
CA GLN A 251 16.00 12.03 2.82
C GLN A 251 16.30 13.41 3.41
N SER A 252 17.57 13.69 3.77
CA SER A 252 17.98 14.98 4.35
C SER A 252 17.78 16.18 3.41
N LYS A 253 17.64 15.93 2.11
CA LYS A 253 17.30 16.97 1.13
C LYS A 253 15.81 17.32 1.10
N LYS A 254 14.95 16.52 1.75
CA LYS A 254 13.52 16.77 1.84
C LYS A 254 13.25 17.72 3.00
N CYS A 255 12.46 18.76 2.74
CA CYS A 255 12.05 19.69 3.79
C CYS A 255 10.84 19.12 4.55
N ILE A 256 10.85 19.28 5.88
CA ILE A 256 9.65 19.11 6.69
C ILE A 256 8.72 20.28 6.36
N LYS A 257 7.46 20.02 6.06
CA LYS A 257 6.45 21.07 5.92
C LYS A 257 6.28 21.74 7.28
N LYS A 258 6.51 23.08 7.33
CA LYS A 258 6.23 23.90 8.51
C LYS A 258 4.74 24.13 8.67
#